data_844c6dde334123d74f6662ff024e06ca
#
_entry.id   844c6dde334123d74f6662ff024e06ca
#
_cell.length_a   1.000
_cell.length_b   1.000
_cell.length_c   1.000
_cell.angle_alpha   90.00
_cell.angle_beta   90.00
_cell.angle_gamma   90.00
#
_symmetry.space_group_name_H-M   'P 1'
#
loop_
_entity.id
_entity.type
_entity.pdbx_description
1 polymer ?
#
loop_
_entity_poly.entity_id
_entity_poly.type
_entity_poly.pdbx_seq_one_letter_code
_entity_poly.pdbx_strand_id
1 'polypeptide(L)'
;MIKRILCFSNPAYLKLKLNQIVIEIPEVVYGKGVPDNLRHEGVKTAPIEDIGIIILDHKQITITQALMAALLENNCAIITTNDQHLPVGLHLPLDGHNLQNERFREQLDASEPLKKQMWQQTVISKILGQATILKEQGVENQNMLAWAKSVRSGDVENMEGRAAAYY
;
A
#
# COMPACT_ATOMS: atom_id res chain seq x y z
N MET A 1 2.70 -0.81 18.26
CA MET A 1 3.72 -0.21 17.38
C MET A 1 3.17 -0.21 15.97
N ILE A 2 3.26 0.90 15.24
CA ILE A 2 2.80 0.94 13.84
C ILE A 2 3.87 0.24 13.00
N LYS A 3 3.51 -0.86 12.34
CA LYS A 3 4.40 -1.59 11.44
C LYS A 3 4.60 -0.82 10.14
N ARG A 4 5.73 -1.04 9.46
CA ARG A 4 6.07 -0.38 8.19
C ARG A 4 5.27 -0.98 7.04
N ILE A 5 5.00 -0.14 6.04
CA ILE A 5 4.49 -0.53 4.73
C ILE A 5 5.67 -0.41 3.76
N LEU A 6 5.98 -1.50 3.05
CA LEU A 6 7.00 -1.51 2.00
C LEU A 6 6.32 -1.67 0.64
N CYS A 7 6.55 -0.70 -0.25
CA CYS A 7 6.07 -0.76 -1.62
C CYS A 7 7.26 -0.90 -2.58
N PHE A 8 7.21 -1.90 -3.45
CA PHE A 8 8.24 -2.20 -4.43
C PHE A 8 7.70 -1.91 -5.83
N SER A 9 8.00 -0.72 -6.35
CA SER A 9 7.59 -0.26 -7.69
C SER A 9 8.72 -0.38 -8.73
N ASN A 10 9.82 -1.02 -8.37
CA ASN A 10 10.98 -1.26 -9.24
C ASN A 10 11.39 -2.74 -9.16
N PRO A 11 12.19 -3.23 -10.12
CA PRO A 11 12.76 -4.58 -10.07
C PRO A 11 13.46 -4.83 -8.74
N ALA A 12 13.14 -5.93 -8.07
CA ALA A 12 13.74 -6.31 -6.80
C ALA A 12 13.79 -7.81 -6.61
N TYR A 13 14.86 -8.30 -5.99
CA TYR A 13 14.97 -9.67 -5.51
C TYR A 13 14.84 -9.68 -3.99
N LEU A 14 13.78 -10.34 -3.51
CA LEU A 14 13.40 -10.35 -2.10
C LEU A 14 13.63 -11.75 -1.52
N LYS A 15 14.47 -11.85 -0.50
CA LYS A 15 14.79 -13.13 0.16
C LYS A 15 14.87 -13.00 1.67
N LEU A 16 14.72 -14.13 2.36
CA LEU A 16 14.85 -14.21 3.80
C LEU A 16 16.32 -14.49 4.17
N LYS A 17 16.87 -13.75 5.12
CA LYS A 17 18.16 -14.03 5.75
C LYS A 17 18.15 -13.52 7.20
N LEU A 18 18.50 -14.39 8.15
CA LEU A 18 18.62 -14.04 9.57
C LEU A 18 17.39 -13.26 10.11
N ASN A 19 16.19 -13.75 9.81
CA ASN A 19 14.90 -13.14 10.20
C ASN A 19 14.70 -11.71 9.68
N GLN A 20 15.38 -11.36 8.58
CA GLN A 20 15.28 -10.08 7.90
C GLN A 20 14.87 -10.31 6.44
N ILE A 21 14.08 -9.38 5.89
CA ILE A 21 13.97 -9.25 4.45
C ILE A 21 15.27 -8.67 3.92
N VAL A 22 15.85 -9.33 2.92
CA VAL A 22 16.97 -8.80 2.12
C VAL A 22 16.40 -8.37 0.79
N ILE A 23 16.60 -7.10 0.46
CA ILE A 23 16.12 -6.45 -0.77
C ILE A 23 17.35 -6.20 -1.63
N GLU A 24 17.44 -6.85 -2.77
CA GLU A 24 18.49 -6.61 -3.76
C GLU A 24 17.91 -5.86 -4.95
N ILE A 25 18.52 -4.76 -5.33
CA ILE A 25 18.20 -4.00 -6.53
C ILE A 25 19.05 -4.55 -7.67
N PRO A 26 18.49 -5.32 -8.63
CA PRO A 26 19.29 -6.07 -9.61
C PRO A 26 20.21 -5.19 -10.46
N GLU A 27 19.73 -4.01 -10.84
CA GLU A 27 20.50 -3.07 -11.67
C GLU A 27 21.78 -2.58 -10.96
N VAL A 28 21.76 -2.46 -9.64
CA VAL A 28 22.92 -2.03 -8.84
C VAL A 28 23.80 -3.22 -8.48
N VAL A 29 23.20 -4.34 -8.07
CA VAL A 29 23.98 -5.52 -7.58
C VAL A 29 24.63 -6.27 -8.74
N TYR A 30 23.94 -6.43 -9.88
CA TYR A 30 24.35 -7.25 -11.01
C TYR A 30 24.59 -6.45 -12.29
N GLY A 31 24.45 -5.12 -12.26
CA GLY A 31 24.60 -4.24 -13.41
C GLY A 31 26.01 -4.30 -14.02
N LYS A 32 26.09 -4.35 -15.35
CA LYS A 32 27.37 -4.28 -16.07
C LYS A 32 27.96 -2.88 -15.88
N GLY A 33 29.22 -2.80 -15.40
CA GLY A 33 29.91 -1.53 -15.21
C GLY A 33 29.70 -0.85 -13.87
N VAL A 34 28.94 -1.47 -12.95
CA VAL A 34 28.81 -0.95 -11.58
C VAL A 34 30.08 -1.34 -10.81
N PRO A 35 30.82 -0.35 -10.24
CA PRO A 35 31.99 -0.61 -9.40
C PRO A 35 31.64 -1.47 -8.17
N ASP A 36 32.53 -2.37 -7.77
CA ASP A 36 32.28 -3.32 -6.66
C ASP A 36 31.98 -2.63 -5.33
N ASN A 37 32.56 -1.46 -5.08
CA ASN A 37 32.29 -0.65 -3.89
C ASN A 37 30.88 -0.07 -3.83
N LEU A 38 30.15 0.06 -4.96
CA LEU A 38 28.77 0.55 -5.02
C LEU A 38 27.73 -0.58 -4.99
N ARG A 39 28.12 -1.82 -5.25
CA ARG A 39 27.19 -2.97 -5.25
C ARG A 39 26.52 -3.18 -3.89
N HIS A 40 27.20 -2.85 -2.80
CA HIS A 40 26.63 -2.94 -1.45
C HIS A 40 25.48 -1.98 -1.22
N GLU A 41 25.42 -0.85 -1.92
CA GLU A 41 24.32 0.11 -1.81
C GLU A 41 23.02 -0.42 -2.42
N GLY A 42 23.13 -1.41 -3.31
CA GLY A 42 22.00 -2.12 -3.90
C GLY A 42 21.34 -3.15 -2.99
N VAL A 43 21.88 -3.38 -1.79
CA VAL A 43 21.35 -4.35 -0.83
C VAL A 43 20.87 -3.64 0.42
N LYS A 44 19.59 -3.81 0.74
CA LYS A 44 18.96 -3.26 1.96
C LYS A 44 18.34 -4.38 2.77
N THR A 45 18.28 -4.19 4.09
CA THR A 45 17.63 -5.15 4.99
C THR A 45 16.64 -4.47 5.93
N ALA A 46 15.62 -5.20 6.35
CA ALA A 46 14.71 -4.77 7.40
C ALA A 46 14.26 -5.99 8.23
N PRO A 47 14.09 -5.85 9.55
CA PRO A 47 13.52 -6.90 10.38
C PRO A 47 12.07 -7.23 9.93
N ILE A 48 11.74 -8.53 9.85
CA ILE A 48 10.40 -8.96 9.42
C ILE A 48 9.33 -8.50 10.41
N GLU A 49 9.64 -8.47 11.69
CA GLU A 49 8.71 -8.03 12.75
C GLU A 49 8.24 -6.59 12.62
N ASP A 50 9.03 -5.74 11.96
CA ASP A 50 8.71 -4.33 11.72
C ASP A 50 7.78 -4.13 10.52
N ILE A 51 7.51 -5.19 9.72
CA ILE A 51 6.78 -5.09 8.47
C ILE A 51 5.32 -5.52 8.68
N GLY A 52 4.38 -4.67 8.31
CA GLY A 52 2.94 -4.97 8.38
C GLY A 52 2.31 -5.26 7.03
N ILE A 53 2.76 -4.59 5.98
CA ILE A 53 2.24 -4.77 4.63
C ILE A 53 3.41 -4.71 3.64
N ILE A 54 3.39 -5.61 2.66
CA ILE A 54 4.25 -5.54 1.47
C ILE A 54 3.37 -5.41 0.24
N ILE A 55 3.71 -4.45 -0.63
CA ILE A 55 3.06 -4.23 -1.92
C ILE A 55 4.07 -4.57 -3.02
N LEU A 56 3.75 -5.57 -3.85
CA LEU A 56 4.54 -6.00 -4.98
C LEU A 56 3.97 -5.36 -6.25
N ASP A 57 4.54 -4.23 -6.64
CA ASP A 57 4.00 -3.36 -7.68
C ASP A 57 4.92 -3.25 -8.92
N HIS A 58 5.61 -4.34 -9.25
CA HIS A 58 6.42 -4.43 -10.46
C HIS A 58 6.53 -5.86 -10.97
N LYS A 59 6.41 -6.05 -12.30
CA LYS A 59 6.43 -7.36 -12.97
C LYS A 59 7.74 -8.15 -12.83
N GLN A 60 8.85 -7.48 -12.51
CA GLN A 60 10.17 -8.11 -12.35
C GLN A 60 10.57 -8.23 -10.88
N ILE A 61 9.61 -8.38 -9.98
CA ILE A 61 9.89 -8.71 -8.60
C ILE A 61 9.98 -10.24 -8.47
N THR A 62 11.04 -10.71 -7.81
CA THR A 62 11.18 -12.10 -7.40
C THR A 62 11.17 -12.17 -5.88
N ILE A 63 10.31 -13.01 -5.33
CA ILE A 63 10.22 -13.24 -3.88
C ILE A 63 10.37 -14.74 -3.60
N THR A 64 11.15 -15.09 -2.58
CA THR A 64 11.31 -16.50 -2.19
C THR A 64 10.13 -16.97 -1.34
N GLN A 65 9.76 -18.26 -1.48
CA GLN A 65 8.71 -18.88 -0.68
C GLN A 65 9.00 -18.77 0.84
N ALA A 66 10.27 -18.97 1.25
CA ALA A 66 10.67 -18.84 2.65
C ALA A 66 10.41 -17.44 3.22
N LEU A 67 10.62 -16.38 2.41
CA LEU A 67 10.28 -15.01 2.82
C LEU A 67 8.77 -14.81 2.93
N MET A 68 8.00 -15.32 1.96
CA MET A 68 6.53 -15.23 2.01
C MET A 68 5.96 -15.90 3.27
N ALA A 69 6.42 -17.12 3.59
CA ALA A 69 6.00 -17.83 4.79
C ALA A 69 6.33 -17.05 6.06
N ALA A 70 7.59 -16.59 6.20
CA ALA A 70 8.02 -15.84 7.37
C ALA A 70 7.26 -14.50 7.55
N LEU A 71 6.92 -13.80 6.46
CA LEU A 71 6.11 -12.58 6.50
C LEU A 71 4.71 -12.88 7.01
N LEU A 72 4.04 -13.90 6.47
CA LEU A 72 2.70 -14.30 6.89
C LEU A 72 2.66 -14.78 8.34
N GLU A 73 3.64 -15.58 8.80
CA GLU A 73 3.80 -15.99 10.20
C GLU A 73 3.96 -14.80 11.15
N ASN A 74 4.52 -13.68 10.67
CA ASN A 74 4.64 -12.43 11.43
C ASN A 74 3.46 -11.46 11.23
N ASN A 75 2.31 -11.94 10.74
CA ASN A 75 1.11 -11.14 10.49
C ASN A 75 1.36 -9.97 9.52
N CYS A 76 2.17 -10.18 8.51
CA CYS A 76 2.36 -9.25 7.40
C CYS A 76 1.43 -9.63 6.25
N ALA A 77 0.67 -8.68 5.72
CA ALA A 77 -0.11 -8.88 4.51
C ALA A 77 0.76 -8.64 3.26
N ILE A 78 0.53 -9.43 2.20
CA ILE A 78 1.22 -9.26 0.91
C ILE A 78 0.18 -8.95 -0.15
N ILE A 79 0.33 -7.82 -0.84
CA ILE A 79 -0.54 -7.37 -1.91
C ILE A 79 0.23 -7.46 -3.23
N THR A 80 -0.40 -8.00 -4.26
CA THR A 80 0.11 -8.00 -5.63
C THR A 80 -0.74 -7.12 -6.52
N THR A 81 -0.11 -6.39 -7.43
CA THR A 81 -0.80 -5.54 -8.41
C THR A 81 -0.68 -6.09 -9.82
N ASN A 82 -1.51 -5.59 -10.72
CA ASN A 82 -1.40 -5.82 -12.16
C ASN A 82 -0.57 -4.73 -12.86
N ASP A 83 -0.49 -4.79 -14.19
CA ASP A 83 0.23 -3.81 -15.02
C ASP A 83 -0.38 -2.39 -14.97
N GLN A 84 -1.58 -2.24 -14.43
CA GLN A 84 -2.26 -0.96 -14.21
C GLN A 84 -2.09 -0.46 -12.77
N HIS A 85 -1.20 -1.08 -11.99
CA HIS A 85 -0.97 -0.80 -10.57
C HIS A 85 -2.21 -0.99 -9.67
N LEU A 86 -3.17 -1.79 -10.14
CA LEU A 86 -4.37 -2.12 -9.36
C LEU A 86 -4.15 -3.40 -8.55
N PRO A 87 -4.56 -3.45 -7.27
CA PRO A 87 -4.47 -4.65 -6.47
C PRO A 87 -5.31 -5.78 -7.07
N VAL A 88 -4.69 -6.94 -7.30
CA VAL A 88 -5.35 -8.14 -7.86
C VAL A 88 -5.20 -9.37 -6.97
N GLY A 89 -4.32 -9.33 -5.99
CA GLY A 89 -4.10 -10.43 -5.05
C GLY A 89 -3.80 -9.94 -3.65
N LEU A 90 -4.29 -10.68 -2.66
CA LEU A 90 -4.05 -10.43 -1.24
C LEU A 90 -3.75 -11.75 -0.54
N HIS A 91 -2.55 -11.85 0.04
CA HIS A 91 -2.17 -12.96 0.90
C HIS A 91 -2.28 -12.53 2.36
N LEU A 92 -3.03 -13.29 3.13
CA LEU A 92 -3.21 -13.08 4.57
C LEU A 92 -2.79 -14.33 5.35
N PRO A 93 -2.33 -14.18 6.60
CA PRO A 93 -2.07 -15.32 7.47
C PRO A 93 -3.34 -16.18 7.65
N LEU A 94 -3.20 -17.51 7.54
CA LEU A 94 -4.31 -18.43 7.81
C LEU A 94 -4.62 -18.52 9.31
N ASP A 95 -3.56 -18.54 10.14
CA ASP A 95 -3.66 -18.58 11.60
C ASP A 95 -3.74 -17.18 12.20
N GLY A 96 -4.31 -16.24 11.45
CA GLY A 96 -4.56 -14.90 11.93
C GLY A 96 -5.40 -14.90 13.23
N HIS A 97 -5.36 -13.82 13.94
CA HIS A 97 -6.04 -13.59 15.20
C HIS A 97 -7.41 -14.31 15.28
N ASN A 98 -7.70 -15.02 16.39
CA ASN A 98 -8.95 -15.79 16.60
C ASN A 98 -10.24 -14.99 16.32
N LEU A 99 -10.17 -13.66 16.36
CA LEU A 99 -11.26 -12.74 16.08
C LEU A 99 -11.34 -12.29 14.60
N GLN A 100 -10.46 -12.77 13.72
CA GLN A 100 -10.42 -12.30 12.33
C GLN A 100 -11.74 -12.58 11.59
N ASN A 101 -12.27 -13.79 11.74
CA ASN A 101 -13.55 -14.19 11.14
C ASN A 101 -14.74 -13.40 11.71
N GLU A 102 -14.71 -13.10 13.00
CA GLU A 102 -15.72 -12.27 13.66
C GLU A 102 -15.67 -10.84 13.13
N ARG A 103 -14.48 -10.23 13.04
CA ARG A 103 -14.31 -8.89 12.49
C ARG A 103 -14.69 -8.79 11.01
N PHE A 104 -14.41 -9.80 10.20
CA PHE A 104 -14.89 -9.83 8.81
C PHE A 104 -16.42 -9.87 8.74
N ARG A 105 -17.08 -10.67 9.60
CA ARG A 105 -18.54 -10.67 9.70
C ARG A 105 -19.07 -9.31 10.13
N GLU A 106 -18.51 -8.70 11.16
CA GLU A 106 -18.90 -7.37 11.63
C GLU A 106 -18.77 -6.32 10.51
N GLN A 107 -17.72 -6.38 9.68
CA GLN A 107 -17.57 -5.49 8.53
C GLN A 107 -18.61 -5.74 7.44
N LEU A 108 -18.91 -7.00 7.12
CA LEU A 108 -19.92 -7.36 6.13
C LEU A 108 -21.34 -6.98 6.61
N ASP A 109 -21.63 -7.22 7.88
CA ASP A 109 -22.93 -6.99 8.53
C ASP A 109 -23.08 -5.53 8.99
N ALA A 110 -22.06 -4.69 8.81
CA ALA A 110 -22.13 -3.28 9.14
C ALA A 110 -23.33 -2.60 8.51
N SER A 111 -24.04 -1.79 9.29
CA SER A 111 -25.26 -1.12 8.82
C SER A 111 -24.98 -0.18 7.64
N GLU A 112 -25.94 -0.06 6.73
CA GLU A 112 -25.84 0.86 5.59
C GLU A 112 -25.51 2.32 5.99
N PRO A 113 -26.08 2.89 7.06
CA PRO A 113 -25.67 4.21 7.53
C PRO A 113 -24.19 4.29 7.90
N LEU A 114 -23.65 3.27 8.58
CA LEU A 114 -22.24 3.22 8.95
C LEU A 114 -21.34 3.15 7.71
N LYS A 115 -21.65 2.27 6.76
CA LYS A 115 -20.92 2.17 5.47
C LYS A 115 -20.90 3.50 4.73
N LYS A 116 -22.04 4.19 4.65
CA LYS A 116 -22.16 5.51 4.01
C LYS A 116 -21.36 6.59 4.73
N GLN A 117 -21.31 6.58 6.06
CA GLN A 117 -20.49 7.52 6.84
C GLN A 117 -19.00 7.26 6.63
N MET A 118 -18.58 6.01 6.65
CA MET A 118 -17.17 5.64 6.37
C MET A 118 -16.78 6.07 4.95
N TRP A 119 -17.64 5.82 3.97
CA TRP A 119 -17.43 6.27 2.59
C TRP A 119 -17.27 7.80 2.51
N GLN A 120 -18.15 8.55 3.17
CA GLN A 120 -18.04 10.01 3.26
C GLN A 120 -16.67 10.46 3.76
N GLN A 121 -16.19 9.88 4.86
CA GLN A 121 -14.88 10.22 5.44
C GLN A 121 -13.72 9.87 4.49
N THR A 122 -13.82 8.72 3.81
CA THR A 122 -12.83 8.29 2.81
C THR A 122 -12.75 9.28 1.65
N VAL A 123 -13.90 9.68 1.10
CA VAL A 123 -13.98 10.66 0.01
C VAL A 123 -13.41 12.01 0.44
N ILE A 124 -13.79 12.51 1.62
CA ILE A 124 -13.24 13.77 2.16
C ILE A 124 -11.71 13.69 2.25
N SER A 125 -11.17 12.62 2.85
CA SER A 125 -9.72 12.44 3.00
C SER A 125 -9.00 12.37 1.67
N LYS A 126 -9.58 11.69 0.67
CA LYS A 126 -9.04 11.62 -0.69
C LYS A 126 -8.97 12.99 -1.34
N ILE A 127 -10.07 13.75 -1.32
CA ILE A 127 -10.12 15.09 -1.90
C ILE A 127 -9.13 16.04 -1.23
N LEU A 128 -9.01 16.01 0.10
CA LEU A 128 -8.04 16.82 0.83
C LEU A 128 -6.59 16.45 0.51
N GLY A 129 -6.30 15.15 0.34
CA GLY A 129 -4.98 14.68 -0.09
C GLY A 129 -4.62 15.22 -1.48
N GLN A 130 -5.52 15.10 -2.45
CA GLN A 130 -5.34 15.65 -3.79
C GLN A 130 -5.17 17.18 -3.76
N ALA A 131 -5.99 17.90 -2.97
CA ALA A 131 -5.88 19.34 -2.79
C ALA A 131 -4.50 19.77 -2.24
N THR A 132 -3.93 18.96 -1.34
CA THR A 132 -2.59 19.22 -0.80
C THR A 132 -1.53 19.13 -1.88
N ILE A 133 -1.58 18.09 -2.71
CA ILE A 133 -0.63 17.91 -3.82
C ILE A 133 -0.72 19.06 -4.83
N LEU A 134 -1.93 19.46 -5.22
CA LEU A 134 -2.14 20.61 -6.11
C LEU A 134 -1.53 21.89 -5.53
N LYS A 135 -1.73 22.13 -4.24
CA LYS A 135 -1.14 23.29 -3.54
C LYS A 135 0.39 23.26 -3.57
N GLU A 136 1.01 22.11 -3.35
CA GLU A 136 2.46 21.95 -3.42
C GLU A 136 3.02 22.20 -4.83
N GLN A 137 2.21 21.91 -5.85
CA GLN A 137 2.53 22.20 -7.26
C GLN A 137 2.19 23.63 -7.70
N GLY A 138 1.72 24.50 -6.78
CA GLY A 138 1.32 25.87 -7.08
C GLY A 138 0.03 26.00 -7.88
N VAL A 139 -0.78 24.93 -7.93
CA VAL A 139 -2.09 24.92 -8.63
C VAL A 139 -3.19 25.33 -7.66
N GLU A 140 -4.17 26.09 -8.16
CA GLU A 140 -5.32 26.51 -7.35
C GLU A 140 -6.12 25.28 -6.87
N ASN A 141 -6.47 25.25 -5.59
CA ASN A 141 -7.16 24.12 -4.95
C ASN A 141 -8.41 24.51 -4.16
N GLN A 142 -8.88 25.75 -4.26
CA GLN A 142 -10.04 26.25 -3.49
C GLN A 142 -11.31 25.45 -3.78
N ASN A 143 -11.52 25.05 -5.03
CA ASN A 143 -12.64 24.19 -5.43
C ASN A 143 -12.62 22.85 -4.71
N MET A 144 -11.43 22.23 -4.59
CA MET A 144 -11.26 20.95 -3.91
C MET A 144 -11.62 21.06 -2.42
N LEU A 145 -11.20 22.14 -1.75
CA LEU A 145 -11.53 22.38 -0.36
C LEU A 145 -13.04 22.61 -0.15
N ALA A 146 -13.68 23.29 -1.10
CA ALA A 146 -15.13 23.49 -1.06
C ALA A 146 -15.88 22.15 -1.27
N TRP A 147 -15.43 21.33 -2.23
CA TRP A 147 -16.04 20.01 -2.47
C TRP A 147 -15.85 19.07 -1.28
N ALA A 148 -14.67 19.02 -0.67
CA ALA A 148 -14.44 18.22 0.54
C ALA A 148 -15.43 18.56 1.68
N LYS A 149 -15.77 19.85 1.86
CA LYS A 149 -16.74 20.31 2.86
C LYS A 149 -18.19 19.96 2.49
N SER A 150 -18.51 19.80 1.21
CA SER A 150 -19.86 19.53 0.73
C SER A 150 -20.18 18.04 0.61
N VAL A 151 -19.21 17.14 0.80
CA VAL A 151 -19.45 15.69 0.74
C VAL A 151 -20.48 15.28 1.77
N ARG A 152 -21.59 14.68 1.32
CA ARG A 152 -22.66 14.13 2.17
C ARG A 152 -22.47 12.62 2.36
N SER A 153 -23.22 12.06 3.30
CA SER A 153 -23.22 10.62 3.57
C SER A 153 -23.48 9.81 2.29
N GLY A 154 -22.53 8.92 1.94
CA GLY A 154 -22.59 8.12 0.72
C GLY A 154 -22.18 8.84 -0.56
N ASP A 155 -21.71 10.10 -0.47
CA ASP A 155 -21.30 10.94 -1.62
C ASP A 155 -22.31 10.98 -2.77
N VAL A 156 -23.58 11.22 -2.44
CA VAL A 156 -24.70 11.17 -3.40
C VAL A 156 -24.51 12.15 -4.57
N GLU A 157 -23.79 13.25 -4.35
CA GLU A 157 -23.53 14.29 -5.35
C GLU A 157 -22.25 14.02 -6.15
N ASN A 158 -21.61 12.88 -5.94
CA ASN A 158 -20.37 12.45 -6.63
C ASN A 158 -19.25 13.50 -6.59
N MET A 159 -18.97 14.02 -5.40
CA MET A 159 -17.88 14.98 -5.19
C MET A 159 -16.50 14.33 -5.44
N GLU A 160 -16.40 13.01 -5.21
CA GLU A 160 -15.24 12.23 -5.56
C GLU A 160 -14.92 12.31 -7.05
N GLY A 161 -15.91 12.04 -7.90
CA GLY A 161 -15.74 12.10 -9.36
C GLY A 161 -15.43 13.51 -9.87
N ARG A 162 -16.02 14.56 -9.26
CA ARG A 162 -15.67 15.95 -9.56
C ARG A 162 -14.22 16.27 -9.21
N ALA A 163 -13.79 15.86 -8.03
CA ALA A 163 -12.42 16.09 -7.57
C ALA A 163 -11.40 15.32 -8.44
N ALA A 164 -11.71 14.08 -8.81
CA ALA A 164 -10.87 13.27 -9.68
C ALA A 164 -10.72 13.86 -11.09
N ALA A 165 -11.78 14.48 -11.63
CA ALA A 165 -11.71 15.14 -12.94
C ALA A 165 -10.95 16.47 -12.92
N TYR A 166 -10.87 17.13 -11.77
CA TYR A 166 -10.14 18.38 -11.59
C TYR A 166 -8.65 18.15 -11.31
N TYR A 167 -8.32 17.09 -10.58
CA TYR A 167 -6.96 16.68 -10.21
C TYR A 167 -6.19 16.12 -11.39
#